data_01eb98875ca96578df6d8852fd2445e6
#
_entry.id   01eb98875ca96578df6d8852fd2445e6
#
_cell.length_a   1.000
_cell.length_b   1.000
_cell.length_c   1.000
_cell.angle_alpha   90.00
_cell.angle_beta   90.00
_cell.angle_gamma   90.00
#
_symmetry.space_group_name_H-M   'P 1'
#
loop_
_entity.id
_entity.type
_entity.pdbx_description
1 polymer ?
#
loop_
_entity_poly.entity_id
_entity_poly.type
_entity_poly.pdbx_seq_one_letter_code
_entity_poly.pdbx_strand_id
1 'polypeptide(L)'
;MKNTVLAAVLVLGFNSASHSQSTPLTEYSATYEASANGLAATGTRSLTKTGANSYELSNSLVASLVGQSLAQMNQLSAFELVDDQILPQNYSYTLTGVSRASHAISFNWDAALATSSEDDESWQIPLHSGVIDELSYQTAIRKALIADTDIGSTLSFEIIDGDEIEIHEYRRAGNEVLSTPIGDLTTVKLEQVRDASDERVTEIWLATDWNFLLVRMEQLNNSGLRIELELKSAVLGGVEIEAND
;
A
#
# COMPACT_ATOMS: atom_id res chain seq x y z
N MET A 1 59.67 29.74 43.38
CA MET A 1 58.49 30.15 42.60
C MET A 1 58.32 29.10 41.48
N LYS A 2 57.38 28.20 41.64
CA LYS A 2 57.09 27.13 40.66
C LYS A 2 55.74 27.46 40.02
N ASN A 3 55.74 27.79 38.71
CA ASN A 3 54.54 28.04 37.89
C ASN A 3 54.00 26.70 37.39
N THR A 4 52.82 26.31 37.88
CA THR A 4 52.07 25.17 37.37
C THR A 4 51.14 25.66 36.27
N VAL A 5 51.39 25.25 35.00
CA VAL A 5 50.48 25.48 33.86
C VAL A 5 49.42 24.40 33.85
N LEU A 6 48.16 24.79 34.03
CA LEU A 6 47.00 23.91 33.96
C LEU A 6 46.55 23.88 32.49
N ALA A 7 46.74 22.74 31.83
CA ALA A 7 46.24 22.53 30.47
C ALA A 7 44.77 22.05 30.55
N ALA A 8 43.84 22.86 30.08
CA ALA A 8 42.41 22.46 29.92
C ALA A 8 42.25 21.69 28.62
N VAL A 9 41.89 20.40 28.71
CA VAL A 9 41.51 19.55 27.59
C VAL A 9 40.06 19.80 27.27
N LEU A 10 39.78 20.43 26.17
CA LEU A 10 38.40 20.60 25.63
C LEU A 10 37.98 19.32 24.89
N VAL A 11 37.13 18.52 25.52
CA VAL A 11 36.53 17.33 24.90
C VAL A 11 35.33 17.81 24.06
N LEU A 12 35.51 17.91 22.76
CA LEU A 12 34.43 18.11 21.79
C LEU A 12 33.68 16.78 21.64
N GLY A 13 32.54 16.67 22.32
CA GLY A 13 31.60 15.56 22.13
C GLY A 13 30.94 15.66 20.76
N PHE A 14 31.33 14.81 19.82
CA PHE A 14 30.55 14.58 18.59
C PHE A 14 29.28 13.82 18.96
N ASN A 15 28.15 14.52 19.02
CA ASN A 15 26.84 13.90 19.00
C ASN A 15 26.61 13.35 17.58
N SER A 16 26.93 12.09 17.35
CA SER A 16 26.49 11.37 16.17
C SER A 16 24.96 11.15 16.32
N ALA A 17 24.17 11.94 15.63
CA ALA A 17 22.76 11.63 15.43
C ALA A 17 22.71 10.31 14.67
N SER A 18 22.33 9.23 15.36
CA SER A 18 22.04 7.95 14.74
C SER A 18 20.78 8.14 13.89
N HIS A 19 20.96 8.36 12.60
CA HIS A 19 19.86 8.23 11.66
C HIS A 19 19.49 6.74 11.65
N SER A 20 18.31 6.41 12.16
CA SER A 20 17.72 5.10 11.97
C SER A 20 17.52 4.91 10.47
N GLN A 21 18.28 4.02 9.86
CA GLN A 21 18.07 3.68 8.46
C GLN A 21 16.76 2.87 8.38
N SER A 22 15.80 3.38 7.63
CA SER A 22 14.55 2.67 7.33
C SER A 22 14.88 1.34 6.66
N THR A 23 14.20 0.26 7.07
CA THR A 23 14.35 -1.03 6.40
C THR A 23 13.80 -0.93 4.99
N PRO A 24 14.63 -1.17 3.94
CA PRO A 24 14.16 -1.07 2.56
C PRO A 24 12.99 -2.02 2.29
N LEU A 25 12.01 -1.56 1.52
CA LEU A 25 10.93 -2.40 1.04
C LEU A 25 11.44 -3.33 -0.06
N THR A 26 10.97 -4.58 -0.04
CA THR A 26 11.29 -5.54 -1.09
C THR A 26 10.42 -5.28 -2.30
N GLU A 27 11.08 -5.02 -3.44
CA GLU A 27 10.43 -4.85 -4.75
C GLU A 27 9.71 -6.13 -5.17
N TYR A 28 8.61 -5.96 -5.90
CA TYR A 28 7.90 -7.10 -6.47
C TYR A 28 7.12 -6.70 -7.73
N SER A 29 6.79 -7.71 -8.53
CA SER A 29 5.77 -7.65 -9.57
C SER A 29 4.87 -8.87 -9.46
N ALA A 30 3.57 -8.69 -9.65
CA ALA A 30 2.58 -9.74 -9.52
C ALA A 30 1.50 -9.59 -10.61
N THR A 31 1.01 -10.72 -11.08
CA THR A 31 -0.13 -10.83 -12.00
C THR A 31 -1.24 -11.60 -11.32
N TYR A 32 -2.48 -11.13 -11.51
CA TYR A 32 -3.68 -11.69 -10.90
C TYR A 32 -4.68 -12.10 -11.97
N GLU A 33 -5.33 -13.23 -11.80
CA GLU A 33 -6.65 -13.45 -12.38
C GLU A 33 -7.65 -12.62 -11.58
N ALA A 34 -8.56 -11.96 -12.30
CA ALA A 34 -9.49 -11.03 -11.68
C ALA A 34 -10.88 -11.16 -12.27
N SER A 35 -11.86 -10.70 -11.52
CA SER A 35 -13.21 -10.45 -12.03
C SER A 35 -13.72 -9.08 -11.56
N ALA A 36 -14.55 -8.46 -12.40
CA ALA A 36 -15.30 -7.25 -12.09
C ALA A 36 -16.77 -7.49 -12.41
N ASN A 37 -17.63 -7.64 -11.38
CA ASN A 37 -19.02 -8.09 -11.51
C ASN A 37 -19.17 -9.38 -12.33
N GLY A 38 -18.25 -10.34 -12.16
CA GLY A 38 -18.21 -11.59 -12.90
C GLY A 38 -17.66 -11.49 -14.34
N LEU A 39 -17.28 -10.30 -14.79
CA LEU A 39 -16.59 -10.13 -16.06
C LEU A 39 -15.09 -10.41 -15.85
N ALA A 40 -14.53 -11.29 -16.67
CA ALA A 40 -13.11 -11.64 -16.59
C ALA A 40 -12.22 -10.41 -16.76
N ALA A 41 -11.21 -10.31 -15.88
CA ALA A 41 -10.23 -9.25 -15.88
C ALA A 41 -8.83 -9.80 -15.59
N THR A 42 -7.81 -9.00 -15.87
CA THR A 42 -6.43 -9.26 -15.47
C THR A 42 -5.94 -8.11 -14.63
N GLY A 43 -5.40 -8.43 -13.46
CA GLY A 43 -4.75 -7.49 -12.57
C GLY A 43 -3.23 -7.58 -12.68
N THR A 44 -2.55 -6.44 -12.60
CA THR A 44 -1.09 -6.39 -12.42
C THR A 44 -0.76 -5.43 -11.30
N ARG A 45 0.29 -5.73 -10.54
CA ARG A 45 0.73 -4.90 -9.43
C ARG A 45 2.24 -4.95 -9.31
N SER A 46 2.87 -3.80 -9.05
CA SER A 46 4.30 -3.77 -8.77
C SER A 46 4.67 -2.70 -7.75
N LEU A 47 5.69 -3.01 -6.96
CA LEU A 47 6.41 -2.06 -6.12
C LEU A 47 7.83 -1.97 -6.65
N THR A 48 8.24 -0.80 -7.07
CA THR A 48 9.55 -0.53 -7.67
C THR A 48 10.27 0.55 -6.87
N LYS A 49 11.56 0.36 -6.62
CA LYS A 49 12.42 1.37 -6.01
C LYS A 49 12.90 2.33 -7.07
N THR A 50 12.58 3.62 -6.94
CA THR A 50 12.91 4.68 -7.91
C THR A 50 14.05 5.59 -7.46
N GLY A 51 14.45 5.52 -6.18
CA GLY A 51 15.54 6.30 -5.60
C GLY A 51 16.09 5.67 -4.32
N ALA A 52 16.89 6.40 -3.56
CA ALA A 52 17.51 5.88 -2.33
C ALA A 52 16.44 5.41 -1.33
N ASN A 53 15.42 6.23 -1.12
CA ASN A 53 14.28 5.96 -0.25
C ASN A 53 12.93 6.12 -0.97
N SER A 54 12.95 6.32 -2.29
CA SER A 54 11.76 6.59 -3.10
C SER A 54 11.26 5.30 -3.75
N TYR A 55 9.96 5.14 -3.79
CA TYR A 55 9.26 3.98 -4.31
C TYR A 55 8.04 4.39 -5.12
N GLU A 56 7.65 3.51 -6.03
CA GLU A 56 6.43 3.62 -6.81
C GLU A 56 5.65 2.31 -6.69
N LEU A 57 4.40 2.41 -6.25
CA LEU A 57 3.44 1.31 -6.22
C LEU A 57 2.44 1.53 -7.33
N SER A 58 2.33 0.58 -8.25
CA SER A 58 1.36 0.60 -9.34
C SER A 58 0.38 -0.55 -9.23
N ASN A 59 -0.85 -0.31 -9.68
CA ASN A 59 -1.92 -1.28 -9.77
C ASN A 59 -2.72 -1.04 -11.04
N SER A 60 -2.96 -2.07 -11.84
CA SER A 60 -3.77 -2.00 -13.05
C SER A 60 -4.76 -3.17 -13.09
N LEU A 61 -5.99 -2.90 -13.52
CA LEU A 61 -7.04 -3.90 -13.73
C LEU A 61 -7.63 -3.67 -15.11
N VAL A 62 -7.62 -4.69 -15.96
CA VAL A 62 -8.15 -4.64 -17.33
C VAL A 62 -9.26 -5.67 -17.46
N ALA A 63 -10.50 -5.21 -17.53
CA ALA A 63 -11.67 -6.05 -17.83
C ALA A 63 -11.83 -6.21 -19.34
N SER A 64 -12.01 -7.43 -19.81
CA SER A 64 -12.06 -7.75 -21.24
C SER A 64 -13.24 -8.66 -21.58
N LEU A 65 -13.80 -8.47 -22.76
CA LEU A 65 -14.81 -9.36 -23.35
C LEU A 65 -14.41 -9.73 -24.78
N VAL A 66 -14.33 -11.02 -25.07
CA VAL A 66 -13.95 -11.56 -26.39
C VAL A 66 -12.63 -10.91 -26.90
N GLY A 67 -11.65 -10.74 -26.00
CA GLY A 67 -10.33 -10.18 -26.36
C GLY A 67 -10.29 -8.66 -26.56
N GLN A 68 -11.39 -7.94 -26.31
CA GLN A 68 -11.42 -6.47 -26.35
C GLN A 68 -11.51 -5.92 -24.93
N SER A 69 -10.66 -4.92 -24.63
CA SER A 69 -10.73 -4.19 -23.36
C SER A 69 -12.02 -3.37 -23.31
N LEU A 70 -12.82 -3.60 -22.27
CA LEU A 70 -14.05 -2.86 -21.99
C LEU A 70 -13.84 -1.73 -21.00
N ALA A 71 -12.99 -1.97 -20.00
CA ALA A 71 -12.64 -1.01 -18.98
C ALA A 71 -11.19 -1.26 -18.52
N GLN A 72 -10.52 -0.19 -18.16
CA GLN A 72 -9.19 -0.24 -17.56
C GLN A 72 -9.13 0.74 -16.40
N MET A 73 -8.72 0.24 -15.25
CA MET A 73 -8.37 1.01 -14.07
C MET A 73 -6.86 1.01 -13.89
N ASN A 74 -6.28 2.17 -13.60
CA ASN A 74 -4.89 2.28 -13.20
C ASN A 74 -4.80 3.13 -11.93
N GLN A 75 -3.92 2.72 -11.02
CA GLN A 75 -3.55 3.47 -9.82
C GLN A 75 -2.03 3.53 -9.74
N LEU A 76 -1.53 4.66 -9.29
CA LEU A 76 -0.13 4.90 -9.04
C LEU A 76 0.04 5.69 -7.75
N SER A 77 0.90 5.24 -6.85
CA SER A 77 1.33 5.97 -5.66
C SER A 77 2.84 6.07 -5.67
N ALA A 78 3.37 7.29 -5.73
CA ALA A 78 4.78 7.58 -5.53
C ALA A 78 4.98 8.09 -4.10
N PHE A 79 5.90 7.48 -3.35
CA PHE A 79 6.14 7.81 -1.95
C PHE A 79 7.62 7.66 -1.57
N GLU A 80 7.98 8.28 -0.46
CA GLU A 80 9.27 8.09 0.19
C GLU A 80 9.12 7.30 1.49
N LEU A 81 10.17 6.57 1.87
CA LEU A 81 10.28 5.92 3.16
C LEU A 81 11.23 6.74 4.03
N VAL A 82 10.68 7.49 4.98
CA VAL A 82 11.42 8.39 5.88
C VAL A 82 11.17 7.96 7.32
N ASP A 83 12.23 7.68 8.07
CA ASP A 83 12.16 7.23 9.47
C ASP A 83 11.16 6.06 9.66
N ASP A 84 11.17 5.14 8.71
CA ASP A 84 10.30 3.96 8.64
C ASP A 84 8.81 4.27 8.38
N GLN A 85 8.45 5.51 8.06
CA GLN A 85 7.11 5.94 7.68
C GLN A 85 6.99 6.10 6.16
N ILE A 86 5.83 5.75 5.63
CA ILE A 86 5.45 6.03 4.24
C ILE A 86 5.02 7.49 4.15
N LEU A 87 5.68 8.24 3.29
CA LEU A 87 5.44 9.66 3.04
C LEU A 87 5.02 9.83 1.57
N PRO A 88 3.71 9.76 1.24
CA PRO A 88 3.25 9.90 -0.13
C PRO A 88 3.65 11.25 -0.73
N GLN A 89 3.96 11.24 -2.03
CA GLN A 89 4.29 12.43 -2.80
C GLN A 89 3.18 12.73 -3.81
N ASN A 90 2.76 11.70 -4.53
CA ASN A 90 1.68 11.80 -5.50
C ASN A 90 0.90 10.49 -5.57
N TYR A 91 -0.41 10.61 -5.73
CA TYR A 91 -1.31 9.51 -6.04
C TYR A 91 -2.12 9.84 -7.29
N SER A 92 -2.43 8.84 -8.10
CA SER A 92 -3.38 8.97 -9.21
C SER A 92 -4.18 7.70 -9.38
N TYR A 93 -5.45 7.89 -9.70
CA TYR A 93 -6.39 6.86 -10.12
C TYR A 93 -7.03 7.29 -11.44
N THR A 94 -7.15 6.36 -12.39
CA THR A 94 -7.89 6.58 -13.63
C THR A 94 -8.71 5.34 -13.97
N LEU A 95 -9.97 5.55 -14.32
CA LEU A 95 -10.85 4.55 -14.91
C LEU A 95 -11.24 5.01 -16.32
N THR A 96 -11.08 4.12 -17.29
CA THR A 96 -11.42 4.38 -18.70
C THR A 96 -12.24 3.23 -19.29
N GLY A 97 -12.93 3.47 -20.40
CA GLY A 97 -13.75 2.49 -21.08
C GLY A 97 -15.24 2.80 -20.95
N VAL A 98 -16.04 1.85 -20.49
CA VAL A 98 -17.51 1.99 -20.34
C VAL A 98 -17.90 3.02 -19.27
N SER A 99 -17.02 3.28 -18.32
CA SER A 99 -17.11 4.34 -17.32
C SER A 99 -15.81 5.14 -17.32
N ARG A 100 -15.87 6.37 -16.81
CA ARG A 100 -14.69 7.22 -16.62
C ARG A 100 -14.74 7.84 -15.25
N ALA A 101 -13.59 7.87 -14.59
CA ALA A 101 -13.36 8.58 -13.34
C ALA A 101 -11.85 8.87 -13.21
N SER A 102 -11.51 9.93 -12.51
CA SER A 102 -10.14 10.27 -12.19
C SER A 102 -10.06 10.83 -10.79
N HIS A 103 -9.01 10.44 -10.05
CA HIS A 103 -8.66 11.01 -8.76
C HIS A 103 -7.15 11.23 -8.72
N ALA A 104 -6.70 12.35 -8.20
CA ALA A 104 -5.28 12.63 -8.01
C ALA A 104 -5.04 13.39 -6.70
N ILE A 105 -3.95 13.05 -6.01
CA ILE A 105 -3.53 13.73 -4.79
C ILE A 105 -2.06 14.13 -4.95
N SER A 106 -1.76 15.41 -4.67
CA SER A 106 -0.40 15.92 -4.56
C SER A 106 -0.13 16.34 -3.13
N PHE A 107 0.90 15.79 -2.51
CA PHE A 107 1.25 16.03 -1.10
C PHE A 107 2.38 17.08 -1.03
N ASN A 108 2.15 18.16 -0.31
CA ASN A 108 3.15 19.18 0.00
C ASN A 108 3.41 19.18 1.52
N TRP A 109 4.36 18.37 1.94
CA TRP A 109 4.71 18.19 3.35
C TRP A 109 5.29 19.42 4.00
N ASP A 110 6.02 20.26 3.24
CA ASP A 110 6.58 21.53 3.74
C ASP A 110 5.47 22.54 4.07
N ALA A 111 4.42 22.56 3.27
CA ALA A 111 3.25 23.40 3.50
C ALA A 111 2.20 22.76 4.43
N ALA A 112 2.37 21.50 4.81
CA ALA A 112 1.40 20.69 5.54
C ALA A 112 0.01 20.68 4.86
N LEU A 113 -0.03 20.56 3.53
CA LEU A 113 -1.25 20.56 2.71
C LEU A 113 -1.14 19.52 1.59
N ALA A 114 -2.24 18.80 1.35
CA ALA A 114 -2.45 18.06 0.11
C ALA A 114 -3.46 18.79 -0.77
N THR A 115 -3.29 18.65 -2.08
CA THR A 115 -4.31 18.98 -3.06
C THR A 115 -4.91 17.67 -3.57
N SER A 116 -6.16 17.40 -3.22
CA SER A 116 -6.94 16.29 -3.74
C SER A 116 -7.84 16.79 -4.85
N SER A 117 -7.99 16.02 -5.92
CA SER A 117 -8.88 16.35 -7.03
C SER A 117 -9.57 15.09 -7.55
N GLU A 118 -10.87 15.16 -7.73
CA GLU A 118 -11.70 14.09 -8.26
C GLU A 118 -12.52 14.65 -9.42
N ASP A 119 -12.32 14.09 -10.61
CA ASP A 119 -12.89 14.60 -11.88
C ASP A 119 -12.65 16.12 -12.04
N ASP A 120 -13.69 16.96 -11.91
CA ASP A 120 -13.65 18.42 -12.08
C ASP A 120 -13.60 19.19 -10.74
N GLU A 121 -13.60 18.49 -9.60
CA GLU A 121 -13.57 19.09 -8.26
C GLU A 121 -12.15 19.03 -7.65
N SER A 122 -11.85 19.94 -6.72
CA SER A 122 -10.54 19.97 -6.07
C SER A 122 -10.62 20.59 -4.67
N TRP A 123 -9.87 19.99 -3.73
CA TRP A 123 -9.88 20.38 -2.32
C TRP A 123 -8.47 20.53 -1.77
N GLN A 124 -8.34 21.35 -0.72
CA GLN A 124 -7.09 21.48 0.06
C GLN A 124 -7.29 20.78 1.40
N ILE A 125 -6.50 19.78 1.66
CA ILE A 125 -6.62 18.93 2.85
C ILE A 125 -5.40 19.17 3.75
N PRO A 126 -5.57 19.59 5.01
CA PRO A 126 -4.48 19.73 5.95
C PRO A 126 -3.78 18.38 6.20
N LEU A 127 -2.45 18.36 6.10
CA LEU A 127 -1.64 17.17 6.35
C LEU A 127 -1.08 17.15 7.77
N HIS A 128 -1.00 15.95 8.32
CA HIS A 128 -0.22 15.60 9.50
C HIS A 128 0.49 14.25 9.28
N SER A 129 1.43 13.93 10.13
CA SER A 129 2.19 12.68 10.03
C SER A 129 1.26 11.47 10.10
N GLY A 130 1.45 10.50 9.21
CA GLY A 130 0.67 9.26 9.14
C GLY A 130 -0.45 9.26 8.10
N VAL A 131 -0.80 10.42 7.53
CA VAL A 131 -1.78 10.48 6.42
C VAL A 131 -1.16 9.89 5.16
N ILE A 132 -1.90 9.00 4.50
CA ILE A 132 -1.47 8.28 3.29
C ILE A 132 -2.56 8.33 2.20
N ASP A 133 -2.26 7.76 1.02
CA ASP A 133 -3.21 7.66 -0.10
C ASP A 133 -3.90 6.28 -0.17
N GLU A 134 -4.92 6.18 -1.02
CA GLU A 134 -5.74 4.99 -1.26
C GLU A 134 -5.00 3.76 -1.82
N LEU A 135 -3.72 3.87 -2.17
CA LEU A 135 -2.92 2.76 -2.64
C LEU A 135 -1.75 2.45 -1.70
N SER A 136 -1.05 3.46 -1.18
CA SER A 136 0.12 3.27 -0.31
C SER A 136 -0.23 2.62 1.04
N TYR A 137 -1.50 2.72 1.53
CA TYR A 137 -1.93 2.03 2.76
C TYR A 137 -1.68 0.52 2.71
N GLN A 138 -1.71 -0.09 1.53
CA GLN A 138 -1.47 -1.52 1.38
C GLN A 138 0.02 -1.88 1.60
N THR A 139 0.93 -0.95 1.30
CA THR A 139 2.34 -1.09 1.70
C THR A 139 2.49 -0.88 3.21
N ALA A 140 1.72 0.04 3.81
CA ALA A 140 1.71 0.24 5.25
C ALA A 140 1.21 -1.00 6.01
N ILE A 141 0.16 -1.67 5.52
CA ILE A 141 -0.30 -2.97 6.05
C ILE A 141 0.86 -3.99 6.03
N ARG A 142 1.51 -4.17 4.87
CA ARG A 142 2.63 -5.13 4.74
C ARG A 142 3.76 -4.81 5.70
N LYS A 143 4.15 -3.54 5.83
CA LYS A 143 5.18 -3.10 6.79
C LYS A 143 4.79 -3.43 8.23
N ALA A 144 3.56 -3.14 8.63
CA ALA A 144 3.07 -3.43 9.97
C ALA A 144 3.12 -4.93 10.29
N LEU A 145 2.68 -5.77 9.35
CA LEU A 145 2.72 -7.23 9.49
C LEU A 145 4.14 -7.81 9.50
N ILE A 146 5.08 -7.23 8.75
CA ILE A 146 6.50 -7.63 8.79
C ILE A 146 7.14 -7.27 10.14
N ALA A 147 6.80 -6.10 10.69
CA ALA A 147 7.33 -5.63 11.97
C ALA A 147 6.78 -6.43 13.16
N ASP A 148 5.52 -6.83 13.09
CA ASP A 148 4.84 -7.62 14.12
C ASP A 148 3.88 -8.63 13.49
N THR A 149 4.33 -9.89 13.40
CA THR A 149 3.52 -10.99 12.86
C THR A 149 2.39 -11.44 13.80
N ASP A 150 2.43 -11.04 15.07
CA ASP A 150 1.45 -11.39 16.10
C ASP A 150 0.50 -10.23 16.41
N ILE A 151 0.20 -9.36 15.43
CA ILE A 151 -0.74 -8.26 15.61
C ILE A 151 -2.10 -8.82 16.04
N GLY A 152 -2.34 -8.82 17.33
CA GLY A 152 -3.64 -9.18 17.94
C GLY A 152 -4.67 -8.04 17.85
N SER A 153 -4.33 -6.92 17.21
CA SER A 153 -5.09 -5.68 17.19
C SER A 153 -5.49 -5.28 15.78
N THR A 154 -6.37 -4.32 15.71
CA THR A 154 -6.79 -3.64 14.48
C THR A 154 -5.64 -2.74 13.98
N LEU A 155 -5.35 -2.78 12.69
CA LEU A 155 -4.51 -1.81 11.99
C LEU A 155 -5.38 -0.63 11.56
N SER A 156 -4.96 0.59 11.85
CA SER A 156 -5.70 1.82 11.52
C SER A 156 -4.84 2.73 10.66
N PHE A 157 -5.43 3.27 9.58
CA PHE A 157 -4.77 4.15 8.62
C PHE A 157 -5.65 5.34 8.33
N GLU A 158 -5.06 6.53 8.28
CA GLU A 158 -5.69 7.77 7.85
C GLU A 158 -5.42 7.97 6.36
N ILE A 159 -6.47 7.91 5.54
CA ILE A 159 -6.38 7.88 4.08
C ILE A 159 -7.15 9.08 3.52
N ILE A 160 -6.53 9.84 2.61
CA ILE A 160 -7.25 10.86 1.86
C ILE A 160 -8.13 10.15 0.83
N ASP A 161 -9.45 10.38 0.93
CA ASP A 161 -10.49 9.91 0.00
C ASP A 161 -11.36 11.12 -0.39
N GLY A 162 -11.28 11.57 -1.65
CA GLY A 162 -11.99 12.74 -2.12
C GLY A 162 -11.62 14.02 -1.35
N ASP A 163 -12.55 14.58 -0.58
CA ASP A 163 -12.45 15.85 0.11
C ASP A 163 -12.09 15.74 1.60
N GLU A 164 -11.92 14.54 2.14
CA GLU A 164 -11.66 14.31 3.56
C GLU A 164 -10.59 13.25 3.84
N ILE A 165 -10.21 13.14 5.10
CA ILE A 165 -9.39 12.04 5.61
C ILE A 165 -10.29 11.03 6.27
N GLU A 166 -10.39 9.83 5.69
CA GLU A 166 -11.11 8.70 6.27
C GLU A 166 -10.18 7.81 7.10
N ILE A 167 -10.73 7.18 8.14
CA ILE A 167 -10.03 6.16 8.93
C ILE A 167 -10.43 4.79 8.41
N HIS A 168 -9.45 4.07 7.86
CA HIS A 168 -9.63 2.67 7.45
C HIS A 168 -9.00 1.75 8.50
N GLU A 169 -9.81 0.88 9.08
CA GLU A 169 -9.39 -0.11 10.04
C GLU A 169 -9.46 -1.52 9.45
N TYR A 170 -8.43 -2.31 9.73
CA TYR A 170 -8.34 -3.70 9.27
C TYR A 170 -8.12 -4.62 10.47
N ARG A 171 -8.99 -5.61 10.63
CA ARG A 171 -8.91 -6.62 11.67
C ARG A 171 -8.35 -7.92 11.09
N ARG A 172 -7.46 -8.57 11.83
CA ARG A 172 -7.00 -9.93 11.50
C ARG A 172 -8.15 -10.92 11.78
N ALA A 173 -8.60 -11.62 10.74
CA ALA A 173 -9.66 -12.64 10.84
C ALA A 173 -9.10 -14.03 11.09
N GLY A 174 -7.84 -14.29 10.78
CA GLY A 174 -7.16 -15.56 11.01
C GLY A 174 -6.09 -15.88 9.98
N ASN A 175 -5.55 -17.10 10.07
CA ASN A 175 -4.65 -17.65 9.08
C ASN A 175 -5.35 -18.81 8.36
N GLU A 176 -5.12 -18.92 7.07
CA GLU A 176 -5.63 -20.01 6.25
C GLU A 176 -4.67 -20.35 5.10
N VAL A 177 -4.78 -21.55 4.58
CA VAL A 177 -4.05 -21.97 3.38
C VAL A 177 -4.96 -21.77 2.19
N LEU A 178 -4.52 -20.99 1.21
CA LEU A 178 -5.22 -20.78 -0.05
C LEU A 178 -4.58 -21.63 -1.15
N SER A 179 -5.39 -22.43 -1.85
CA SER A 179 -4.97 -23.06 -3.10
C SER A 179 -5.04 -22.05 -4.22
N THR A 180 -3.91 -21.79 -4.87
CA THR A 180 -3.74 -20.80 -5.95
C THR A 180 -3.19 -21.47 -7.21
N PRO A 181 -3.19 -20.81 -8.37
CA PRO A 181 -2.54 -21.34 -9.58
C PRO A 181 -1.06 -21.68 -9.44
N ILE A 182 -0.36 -21.09 -8.45
CA ILE A 182 1.06 -21.36 -8.16
C ILE A 182 1.25 -22.35 -6.99
N GLY A 183 0.15 -22.96 -6.49
CA GLY A 183 0.12 -23.95 -5.40
C GLY A 183 -0.48 -23.38 -4.10
N ASP A 184 -0.32 -24.13 -3.01
CA ASP A 184 -0.88 -23.79 -1.71
C ASP A 184 -0.01 -22.74 -0.99
N LEU A 185 -0.60 -21.63 -0.57
CA LEU A 185 0.09 -20.55 0.13
C LEU A 185 -0.54 -20.34 1.53
N THR A 186 0.32 -20.29 2.55
CA THR A 186 -0.11 -19.88 3.90
C THR A 186 -0.35 -18.37 3.92
N THR A 187 -1.56 -17.97 4.34
CA THR A 187 -1.97 -16.56 4.33
C THR A 187 -2.50 -16.11 5.69
N VAL A 188 -2.41 -14.82 5.93
CA VAL A 188 -3.21 -14.11 6.93
C VAL A 188 -4.35 -13.38 6.22
N LYS A 189 -5.57 -13.55 6.73
CA LYS A 189 -6.76 -12.82 6.26
C LYS A 189 -6.95 -11.57 7.11
N LEU A 190 -7.12 -10.43 6.44
CA LEU A 190 -7.57 -9.17 7.04
C LEU A 190 -8.94 -8.78 6.47
N GLU A 191 -9.79 -8.25 7.33
CA GLU A 191 -11.10 -7.72 6.99
C GLU A 191 -11.14 -6.23 7.34
N GLN A 192 -11.61 -5.40 6.44
CA GLN A 192 -11.84 -3.99 6.76
C GLN A 192 -13.02 -3.89 7.74
N VAL A 193 -12.78 -3.21 8.87
CA VAL A 193 -13.82 -2.97 9.87
C VAL A 193 -14.76 -1.89 9.36
N ARG A 194 -16.07 -2.16 9.37
CA ARG A 194 -17.10 -1.23 8.94
C ARG A 194 -18.29 -1.31 9.86
N ASP A 195 -19.16 -0.30 9.83
CA ASP A 195 -20.43 -0.34 10.55
C ASP A 195 -21.32 -1.47 10.05
N ALA A 196 -22.11 -2.06 10.93
CA ALA A 196 -22.98 -3.20 10.61
C ALA A 196 -24.05 -2.89 9.53
N SER A 197 -24.31 -1.62 9.26
CA SER A 197 -25.21 -1.13 8.21
C SER A 197 -24.52 -0.91 6.87
N ASP A 198 -23.19 -0.96 6.81
CA ASP A 198 -22.41 -0.77 5.60
C ASP A 198 -22.32 -2.10 4.83
N GLU A 199 -22.81 -2.11 3.59
CA GLU A 199 -22.80 -3.29 2.72
C GLU A 199 -21.45 -3.47 2.00
N ARG A 200 -20.53 -2.49 2.10
CA ARG A 200 -19.17 -2.61 1.53
C ARG A 200 -18.41 -3.73 2.22
N VAL A 201 -17.64 -4.46 1.45
CA VAL A 201 -16.74 -5.51 1.94
C VAL A 201 -15.36 -5.27 1.39
N THR A 202 -14.35 -5.43 2.20
CA THR A 202 -12.96 -5.51 1.75
C THR A 202 -12.26 -6.58 2.59
N GLU A 203 -11.91 -7.66 1.93
CA GLU A 203 -11.17 -8.78 2.51
C GLU A 203 -9.89 -8.99 1.70
N ILE A 204 -8.76 -9.16 2.39
CA ILE A 204 -7.46 -9.36 1.76
C ILE A 204 -6.73 -10.53 2.41
N TRP A 205 -6.07 -11.34 1.60
CA TRP A 205 -5.24 -12.47 2.03
C TRP A 205 -3.80 -12.22 1.61
N LEU A 206 -2.89 -12.27 2.57
CA LEU A 206 -1.50 -11.91 2.39
C LEU A 206 -0.61 -13.10 2.74
N ALA A 207 0.30 -13.51 1.83
CA ALA A 207 1.19 -14.65 2.01
C ALA A 207 2.22 -14.39 3.11
N THR A 208 2.18 -15.18 4.19
CA THR A 208 3.06 -15.00 5.37
C THR A 208 4.52 -15.24 5.05
N ASP A 209 4.83 -16.22 4.19
CA ASP A 209 6.18 -16.62 3.82
C ASP A 209 6.79 -15.74 2.72
N TRP A 210 5.98 -14.86 2.11
CA TRP A 210 6.38 -13.99 0.99
C TRP A 210 6.20 -12.50 1.32
N ASN A 211 6.68 -12.07 2.50
CA ASN A 211 6.63 -10.67 2.95
C ASN A 211 5.23 -10.07 2.86
N PHE A 212 4.20 -10.85 3.19
CA PHE A 212 2.80 -10.44 3.13
C PHE A 212 2.39 -9.89 1.75
N LEU A 213 2.85 -10.53 0.67
CA LEU A 213 2.37 -10.24 -0.67
C LEU A 213 0.88 -10.57 -0.78
N LEU A 214 0.13 -9.74 -1.50
CA LEU A 214 -1.30 -9.97 -1.76
C LEU A 214 -1.49 -11.25 -2.58
N VAL A 215 -2.29 -12.20 -2.05
CA VAL A 215 -2.66 -13.45 -2.71
C VAL A 215 -4.08 -13.38 -3.26
N ARG A 216 -5.03 -12.91 -2.44
CA ARG A 216 -6.43 -12.75 -2.82
C ARG A 216 -6.97 -11.44 -2.26
N MET A 217 -7.89 -10.81 -2.99
CA MET A 217 -8.70 -9.69 -2.53
C MET A 217 -10.14 -9.88 -3.01
N GLU A 218 -11.08 -9.60 -2.12
CA GLU A 218 -12.49 -9.48 -2.44
C GLU A 218 -12.96 -8.10 -1.97
N GLN A 219 -13.55 -7.35 -2.88
CA GLN A 219 -14.06 -6.00 -2.59
C GLN A 219 -15.45 -5.83 -3.18
N LEU A 220 -16.35 -5.30 -2.37
CA LEU A 220 -17.64 -4.77 -2.78
C LEU A 220 -17.70 -3.30 -2.37
N ASN A 221 -17.90 -2.40 -3.33
CA ASN A 221 -17.98 -0.96 -3.06
C ASN A 221 -19.43 -0.46 -3.00
N ASN A 222 -19.62 0.82 -2.67
CA ASN A 222 -20.93 1.48 -2.58
C ASN A 222 -21.76 1.44 -3.87
N SER A 223 -21.11 1.39 -5.02
CA SER A 223 -21.81 1.29 -6.32
C SER A 223 -22.28 -0.12 -6.66
N GLY A 224 -22.02 -1.10 -5.77
CA GLY A 224 -22.31 -2.52 -6.01
C GLY A 224 -21.29 -3.20 -6.95
N LEU A 225 -20.18 -2.54 -7.25
CA LEU A 225 -19.08 -3.16 -8.00
C LEU A 225 -18.36 -4.17 -7.10
N ARG A 226 -18.38 -5.44 -7.51
CA ARG A 226 -17.61 -6.53 -6.90
C ARG A 226 -16.33 -6.75 -7.70
N ILE A 227 -15.19 -6.64 -7.04
CA ILE A 227 -13.87 -6.97 -7.59
C ILE A 227 -13.30 -8.15 -6.82
N GLU A 228 -12.81 -9.13 -7.54
CA GLU A 228 -12.11 -10.29 -7.00
C GLU A 228 -10.75 -10.40 -7.71
N LEU A 229 -9.69 -10.63 -6.95
CA LEU A 229 -8.34 -10.85 -7.44
C LEU A 229 -7.79 -12.14 -6.83
N GLU A 230 -7.09 -12.95 -7.64
CA GLU A 230 -6.35 -14.12 -7.20
C GLU A 230 -4.97 -14.15 -7.85
N LEU A 231 -3.93 -14.40 -7.06
CA LEU A 231 -2.55 -14.42 -7.51
C LEU A 231 -2.32 -15.52 -8.53
N LYS A 232 -1.79 -15.15 -9.70
CA LYS A 232 -1.44 -16.06 -10.80
C LYS A 232 0.05 -16.30 -10.90
N SER A 233 0.85 -15.25 -10.70
CA SER A 233 2.31 -15.33 -10.69
C SER A 233 2.89 -14.10 -9.99
N ALA A 234 4.04 -14.23 -9.37
CA ALA A 234 4.77 -13.08 -8.83
C ALA A 234 6.28 -13.33 -8.76
N VAL A 235 7.01 -12.21 -8.77
CA VAL A 235 8.44 -12.14 -8.48
C VAL A 235 8.63 -11.20 -7.32
N LEU A 236 9.29 -11.65 -6.25
CA LEU A 236 9.59 -10.86 -5.06
C LEU A 236 11.11 -10.80 -4.86
N GLY A 237 11.69 -9.60 -4.83
CA GLY A 237 13.14 -9.43 -4.68
C GLY A 237 13.96 -10.14 -5.76
N GLY A 238 13.40 -10.31 -6.97
CA GLY A 238 14.04 -11.04 -8.07
C GLY A 238 13.85 -12.56 -8.01
N VAL A 239 13.11 -13.10 -7.05
CA VAL A 239 12.81 -14.53 -6.90
C VAL A 239 11.36 -14.79 -7.30
N GLU A 240 11.13 -15.74 -8.20
CA GLU A 240 9.79 -16.19 -8.55
C GLU A 240 9.15 -16.90 -7.35
N ILE A 241 7.87 -16.58 -7.07
CA ILE A 241 7.14 -17.21 -5.98
C ILE A 241 6.62 -18.56 -6.45
N GLU A 242 7.01 -19.60 -5.72
CA GLU A 242 6.52 -20.96 -5.88
C GLU A 242 5.92 -21.43 -4.55
N ALA A 243 4.91 -22.28 -4.60
CA ALA A 243 4.39 -22.90 -3.39
C ALA A 243 5.47 -23.80 -2.77
N ASN A 244 5.55 -23.82 -1.47
CA ASN A 244 6.37 -24.80 -0.76
C ASN A 244 5.73 -26.19 -0.94
N ASP A 245 6.50 -27.15 -1.47
CA ASP A 245 6.14 -28.57 -1.55
C ASP A 245 5.93 -29.19 -0.16
#